data_1f4d0862bc74f9e6dafdd1ecda5413bb
#
_entry.id   1f4d0862bc74f9e6dafdd1ecda5413bb
#
_cell.length_a   1.000
_cell.length_b   1.000
_cell.length_c   1.000
_cell.angle_alpha   90.00
_cell.angle_beta   90.00
_cell.angle_gamma   90.00
#
_symmetry.space_group_name_H-M   'P 1'
#
loop_
_entity.id
_entity.type
_entity.pdbx_description
1 polymer ?
#
loop_
_entity_poly.entity_id
_entity_poly.type
_entity_poly.pdbx_seq_one_letter_code
_entity_poly.pdbx_strand_id
1 'polypeptide(L)'
;MSLSKVKGNAVVFIIAFIGVFANQAGDAAFVLVPTLAGAIFYGLNRNPLAGIFCGFASVGGGFATAVIPGGWDVTLTPITVSAAQTIQPAFDMTLLASYYALFVSAFIVATVSTIVTVKFIEPKLGKYTGKPEGIDDNQGFEVTKEQAKAAKLAGFTVLAYVALLIALCIPANSFLRSPEGSLIFGAPLMSCLQFFIVILFFLPGIVYGMRVGKIKTVKDLNDILCQSMAAMAPFIVLAIVIGQFLTLFSVSNLAQVLAIKGGALLNSLPLPPQAIILLFLVLVAFINIFVISGSTKWMIFGPVFVPMLMQLNIHPAFTQFVYRLGDSVTNHLSPLNAFFIILLATVQKYDKNAGMGTIFSAMIPYTIGYFVVLAVLVVVWMTIGIPVGIGGQVWL
;
A
#
# COMPACT_ATOMS: atom_id res chain seq x y z
N MET A 1 20.91 -11.52 8.63
CA MET A 1 20.36 -12.31 9.73
C MET A 1 19.53 -13.42 9.10
N SER A 2 19.90 -14.69 9.26
CA SER A 2 19.16 -15.79 8.64
C SER A 2 17.83 -15.98 9.37
N LEU A 3 16.69 -15.86 8.67
CA LEU A 3 15.35 -16.12 9.21
C LEU A 3 15.22 -17.52 9.83
N SER A 4 16.09 -18.46 9.44
CA SER A 4 16.17 -19.80 10.01
C SER A 4 16.55 -19.84 11.51
N LYS A 5 17.09 -18.75 12.07
CA LYS A 5 17.40 -18.63 13.50
C LYS A 5 16.23 -18.09 14.34
N VAL A 6 15.18 -17.55 13.69
CA VAL A 6 13.99 -17.03 14.36
C VAL A 6 13.01 -18.18 14.54
N LYS A 7 12.72 -18.57 15.79
CA LYS A 7 11.82 -19.69 16.11
C LYS A 7 10.38 -19.19 16.31
N GLY A 8 9.41 -20.03 15.95
CA GLY A 8 8.00 -19.81 16.27
C GLY A 8 7.26 -18.84 15.36
N ASN A 9 6.27 -18.14 15.91
CA ASN A 9 5.36 -17.26 15.16
C ASN A 9 5.98 -15.91 14.76
N ALA A 10 7.14 -15.56 15.33
CA ALA A 10 7.86 -14.33 14.97
C ALA A 10 8.30 -14.33 13.49
N VAL A 11 8.60 -15.51 12.90
CA VAL A 11 8.90 -15.60 11.46
C VAL A 11 7.69 -15.23 10.62
N VAL A 12 6.48 -15.65 11.03
CA VAL A 12 5.23 -15.33 10.32
C VAL A 12 5.00 -13.83 10.34
N PHE A 13 5.19 -13.18 11.51
CA PHE A 13 5.08 -11.73 11.63
C PHE A 13 6.09 -11.00 10.74
N ILE A 14 7.35 -11.45 10.71
CA ILE A 14 8.36 -10.84 9.85
C ILE A 14 7.97 -10.95 8.37
N ILE A 15 7.48 -12.12 7.93
CA ILE A 15 7.02 -12.32 6.55
C ILE A 15 5.81 -11.43 6.25
N ALA A 16 4.84 -11.38 7.17
CA ALA A 16 3.68 -10.51 7.02
C ALA A 16 4.08 -9.03 6.95
N PHE A 17 4.99 -8.59 7.82
CA PHE A 17 5.49 -7.22 7.83
C PHE A 17 6.29 -6.86 6.56
N ILE A 18 7.11 -7.81 6.07
CA ILE A 18 7.80 -7.66 4.77
C ILE A 18 6.77 -7.56 3.65
N GLY A 19 5.69 -8.36 3.65
CA GLY A 19 4.63 -8.29 2.66
C GLY A 19 3.94 -6.91 2.65
N VAL A 20 3.57 -6.44 3.83
CA VAL A 20 2.99 -5.10 4.03
C VAL A 20 3.92 -4.00 3.49
N PHE A 21 5.20 -4.05 3.86
CA PHE A 21 6.20 -3.09 3.39
C PHE A 21 6.46 -3.19 1.88
N ALA A 22 6.51 -4.41 1.34
CA ALA A 22 6.78 -4.67 -0.07
C ALA A 22 5.68 -4.14 -1.00
N ASN A 23 4.45 -3.91 -0.52
CA ASN A 23 3.40 -3.27 -1.29
C ASN A 23 3.84 -1.91 -1.87
N GLN A 24 4.75 -1.20 -1.21
CA GLN A 24 5.32 0.04 -1.72
C GLN A 24 6.18 -0.16 -2.99
N ALA A 25 6.66 -1.40 -3.24
CA ALA A 25 7.36 -1.76 -4.48
C ALA A 25 6.38 -2.10 -5.62
N GLY A 26 5.07 -1.96 -5.39
CA GLY A 26 4.03 -2.19 -6.38
C GLY A 26 3.83 -3.67 -6.73
N ASP A 27 3.49 -3.92 -7.96
CA ASP A 27 3.02 -5.21 -8.49
C ASP A 27 4.01 -6.37 -8.31
N ALA A 28 5.31 -6.10 -8.34
CA ALA A 28 6.35 -7.12 -8.15
C ALA A 28 6.24 -7.83 -6.78
N ALA A 29 5.72 -7.15 -5.77
CA ALA A 29 5.54 -7.71 -4.44
C ALA A 29 4.57 -8.90 -4.42
N PHE A 30 3.49 -8.83 -5.22
CA PHE A 30 2.50 -9.91 -5.30
C PHE A 30 3.05 -11.22 -5.89
N VAL A 31 4.16 -11.16 -6.60
CA VAL A 31 4.85 -12.34 -7.15
C VAL A 31 5.95 -12.82 -6.21
N LEU A 32 6.79 -11.90 -5.74
CA LEU A 32 8.00 -12.23 -5.00
C LEU A 32 7.71 -12.68 -3.57
N VAL A 33 6.86 -11.95 -2.85
CA VAL A 33 6.64 -12.21 -1.42
C VAL A 33 5.96 -13.56 -1.18
N PRO A 34 4.87 -13.94 -1.87
CA PRO A 34 4.26 -15.25 -1.69
C PRO A 34 5.21 -16.41 -2.02
N THR A 35 5.96 -16.28 -3.11
CA THR A 35 6.92 -17.31 -3.53
C THR A 35 8.02 -17.53 -2.48
N LEU A 36 8.60 -16.43 -1.97
CA LEU A 36 9.62 -16.49 -0.92
C LEU A 36 9.05 -16.99 0.40
N ALA A 37 7.84 -16.57 0.77
CA ALA A 37 7.18 -17.01 1.99
C ALA A 37 6.90 -18.51 1.97
N GLY A 38 6.46 -19.07 0.85
CA GLY A 38 6.27 -20.50 0.67
C GLY A 38 7.57 -21.28 0.87
N ALA A 39 8.65 -20.85 0.25
CA ALA A 39 9.97 -21.49 0.39
C ALA A 39 10.51 -21.39 1.83
N ILE A 40 10.33 -20.26 2.51
CA ILE A 40 10.74 -20.07 3.91
C ILE A 40 9.95 -21.02 4.83
N PHE A 41 8.63 -21.13 4.65
CA PHE A 41 7.79 -22.02 5.45
C PHE A 41 8.19 -23.48 5.23
N TYR A 42 8.42 -23.90 3.99
CA TYR A 42 8.92 -25.23 3.66
C TYR A 42 10.24 -25.53 4.37
N GLY A 43 11.23 -24.63 4.28
CA GLY A 43 12.53 -24.78 4.96
C GLY A 43 12.44 -24.77 6.49
N LEU A 44 11.33 -24.33 7.08
CA LEU A 44 11.06 -24.33 8.52
C LEU A 44 10.18 -25.54 8.94
N ASN A 45 9.93 -26.50 8.05
CA ASN A 45 9.00 -27.62 8.26
C ASN A 45 7.57 -27.17 8.61
N ARG A 46 7.15 -26.01 8.10
CA ARG A 46 5.77 -25.49 8.16
C ARG A 46 5.09 -25.73 6.82
N ASN A 47 3.77 -25.63 6.79
CA ASN A 47 3.04 -25.79 5.54
C ASN A 47 3.32 -24.61 4.59
N PRO A 48 3.95 -24.83 3.41
CA PRO A 48 4.33 -23.78 2.48
C PRO A 48 3.14 -22.99 1.95
N LEU A 49 1.97 -23.61 1.79
CA LEU A 49 0.75 -22.93 1.36
C LEU A 49 0.33 -21.84 2.34
N ALA A 50 0.50 -22.09 3.65
CA ALA A 50 0.21 -21.07 4.65
C ALA A 50 1.13 -19.85 4.51
N GLY A 51 2.41 -20.07 4.19
CA GLY A 51 3.36 -19.00 3.89
C GLY A 51 2.97 -18.21 2.65
N ILE A 52 2.60 -18.89 1.56
CA ILE A 52 2.17 -18.28 0.30
C ILE A 52 0.94 -17.39 0.54
N PHE A 53 -0.07 -17.91 1.24
CA PHE A 53 -1.30 -17.17 1.54
C PHE A 53 -1.06 -15.98 2.47
N CYS A 54 -0.21 -16.14 3.49
CA CYS A 54 0.22 -15.05 4.36
C CYS A 54 0.90 -13.93 3.57
N GLY A 55 1.85 -14.28 2.71
CA GLY A 55 2.58 -13.32 1.89
C GLY A 55 1.64 -12.55 0.95
N PHE A 56 0.76 -13.25 0.25
CA PHE A 56 -0.16 -12.63 -0.69
C PHE A 56 -1.18 -11.71 0.01
N ALA A 57 -1.80 -12.18 1.10
CA ALA A 57 -2.73 -11.37 1.87
C ALA A 57 -2.07 -10.13 2.47
N SER A 58 -0.83 -10.27 2.98
CA SER A 58 -0.09 -9.16 3.57
C SER A 58 0.28 -8.09 2.54
N VAL A 59 0.67 -8.49 1.32
CA VAL A 59 0.90 -7.54 0.22
C VAL A 59 -0.41 -6.83 -0.14
N GLY A 60 -1.53 -7.57 -0.28
CA GLY A 60 -2.85 -6.98 -0.56
C GLY A 60 -3.29 -5.99 0.51
N GLY A 61 -3.08 -6.33 1.79
CA GLY A 61 -3.35 -5.44 2.93
C GLY A 61 -2.41 -4.23 3.02
N GLY A 62 -1.27 -4.28 2.35
CA GLY A 62 -0.24 -3.23 2.39
C GLY A 62 -0.67 -1.88 1.80
N PHE A 63 -1.72 -1.81 0.98
CA PHE A 63 -2.24 -0.54 0.47
C PHE A 63 -2.80 0.37 1.59
N ALA A 64 -3.32 -0.22 2.68
CA ALA A 64 -3.75 0.49 3.89
C ALA A 64 -2.59 1.03 4.74
N THR A 65 -1.35 0.90 4.30
CA THR A 65 -0.19 1.10 5.17
C THR A 65 0.86 2.00 4.52
N ALA A 66 1.66 2.65 5.36
CA ALA A 66 2.86 3.34 4.93
C ALA A 66 3.90 3.30 6.07
N VAL A 67 4.88 2.40 5.96
CA VAL A 67 6.04 2.40 6.86
C VAL A 67 6.98 3.56 6.52
N ILE A 68 7.13 3.83 5.24
CA ILE A 68 7.73 5.04 4.69
C ILE A 68 6.75 5.64 3.68
N PRO A 69 6.74 6.95 3.49
CA PRO A 69 5.95 7.57 2.43
C PRO A 69 6.32 6.97 1.07
N GLY A 70 5.33 6.71 0.24
CA GLY A 70 5.55 5.98 -1.00
C GLY A 70 4.73 6.51 -2.18
N GLY A 71 4.75 5.75 -3.27
CA GLY A 71 4.09 6.12 -4.52
C GLY A 71 2.58 6.34 -4.39
N TRP A 72 1.93 5.62 -3.48
CA TRP A 72 0.48 5.78 -3.25
C TRP A 72 0.13 7.15 -2.66
N ASP A 73 0.95 7.66 -1.73
CA ASP A 73 0.74 8.98 -1.13
C ASP A 73 0.90 10.07 -2.19
N VAL A 74 1.92 9.92 -3.05
CA VAL A 74 2.18 10.82 -4.18
C VAL A 74 1.03 10.81 -5.20
N THR A 75 0.42 9.65 -5.44
CA THR A 75 -0.64 9.50 -6.45
C THR A 75 -2.01 9.96 -5.94
N LEU A 76 -2.36 9.61 -4.70
CA LEU A 76 -3.72 9.83 -4.19
C LEU A 76 -3.92 11.25 -3.63
N THR A 77 -2.89 11.84 -3.01
CA THR A 77 -3.01 13.16 -2.36
C THR A 77 -3.41 14.28 -3.32
N PRO A 78 -2.82 14.44 -4.54
CA PRO A 78 -3.25 15.47 -5.47
C PRO A 78 -4.71 15.32 -5.91
N ILE A 79 -5.20 14.09 -6.05
CA ILE A 79 -6.60 13.80 -6.40
C ILE A 79 -7.52 14.28 -5.27
N THR A 80 -7.14 13.98 -4.03
CA THR A 80 -7.88 14.40 -2.83
C THR A 80 -7.92 15.92 -2.67
N VAL A 81 -6.78 16.59 -2.88
CA VAL A 81 -6.68 18.06 -2.83
C VAL A 81 -7.58 18.68 -3.91
N SER A 82 -7.48 18.22 -5.17
CA SER A 82 -8.32 18.72 -6.25
C SER A 82 -9.81 18.53 -5.98
N ALA A 83 -10.20 17.41 -5.38
CA ALA A 83 -11.57 17.14 -4.99
C ALA A 83 -12.04 18.07 -3.86
N ALA A 84 -11.23 18.31 -2.85
CA ALA A 84 -11.54 19.22 -1.73
C ALA A 84 -11.64 20.70 -2.19
N GLN A 85 -10.80 21.10 -3.13
CA GLN A 85 -10.79 22.45 -3.69
C GLN A 85 -12.08 22.81 -4.45
N THR A 86 -12.88 21.84 -4.84
CA THR A 86 -14.21 22.10 -5.42
C THR A 86 -15.18 22.76 -4.43
N ILE A 87 -14.97 22.55 -3.12
CA ILE A 87 -15.77 23.15 -2.03
C ILE A 87 -14.99 24.27 -1.33
N GLN A 88 -13.71 24.06 -1.09
CA GLN A 88 -12.84 25.01 -0.40
C GLN A 88 -11.62 25.29 -1.27
N PRO A 89 -11.66 26.35 -2.13
CA PRO A 89 -10.60 26.61 -3.12
C PRO A 89 -9.18 26.77 -2.55
N ALA A 90 -9.06 27.21 -1.30
CA ALA A 90 -7.77 27.38 -0.62
C ALA A 90 -7.30 26.12 0.13
N PHE A 91 -8.04 24.99 0.00
CA PHE A 91 -7.66 23.76 0.69
C PHE A 91 -6.35 23.21 0.15
N ASP A 92 -5.46 22.86 1.06
CA ASP A 92 -4.21 22.15 0.77
C ASP A 92 -3.90 21.13 1.87
N MET A 93 -3.18 20.08 1.53
CA MET A 93 -2.67 19.09 2.48
C MET A 93 -1.35 18.51 2.03
N THR A 94 -0.52 18.14 3.00
CA THR A 94 0.78 17.53 2.73
C THR A 94 0.65 16.09 2.22
N LEU A 95 1.67 15.57 1.54
CA LEU A 95 1.76 14.14 1.17
C LEU A 95 1.74 13.21 2.41
N LEU A 96 2.09 13.75 3.57
CA LEU A 96 2.15 13.03 4.84
C LEU A 96 0.86 13.17 5.68
N ALA A 97 -0.22 13.72 5.10
CA ALA A 97 -1.45 14.02 5.83
C ALA A 97 -2.15 12.78 6.42
N SER A 98 -1.87 11.57 5.92
CA SER A 98 -2.40 10.31 6.46
C SER A 98 -1.32 9.42 7.09
N TYR A 99 -0.08 9.90 7.24
CA TYR A 99 1.06 9.07 7.54
C TYR A 99 1.00 8.35 8.89
N TYR A 100 0.57 9.02 9.96
CA TYR A 100 0.54 8.41 11.31
C TYR A 100 -0.41 7.22 11.37
N ALA A 101 -1.60 7.39 10.81
CA ALA A 101 -2.60 6.33 10.77
C ALA A 101 -2.16 5.16 9.89
N LEU A 102 -1.56 5.43 8.74
CA LEU A 102 -1.02 4.42 7.83
C LEU A 102 0.17 3.67 8.45
N PHE A 103 1.02 4.34 9.22
CA PHE A 103 2.14 3.72 9.92
C PHE A 103 1.63 2.74 10.99
N VAL A 104 0.67 3.14 11.81
CA VAL A 104 0.03 2.27 12.80
C VAL A 104 -0.65 1.09 12.13
N SER A 105 -1.34 1.33 11.00
CA SER A 105 -2.00 0.27 10.22
C SER A 105 -1.02 -0.81 9.75
N ALA A 106 0.25 -0.48 9.49
CA ALA A 106 1.25 -1.45 9.04
C ALA A 106 1.48 -2.57 10.08
N PHE A 107 1.59 -2.20 11.35
CA PHE A 107 1.74 -3.16 12.44
C PHE A 107 0.45 -3.96 12.68
N ILE A 108 -0.69 -3.30 12.57
CA ILE A 108 -2.00 -3.93 12.72
C ILE A 108 -2.22 -4.98 11.63
N VAL A 109 -2.03 -4.64 10.36
CA VAL A 109 -2.20 -5.56 9.23
C VAL A 109 -1.23 -6.74 9.34
N ALA A 110 0.05 -6.50 9.67
CA ALA A 110 1.02 -7.57 9.87
C ALA A 110 0.63 -8.50 11.04
N THR A 111 0.11 -7.94 12.13
CA THR A 111 -0.34 -8.71 13.30
C THR A 111 -1.56 -9.56 12.94
N VAL A 112 -2.56 -8.98 12.28
CA VAL A 112 -3.77 -9.70 11.83
C VAL A 112 -3.39 -10.81 10.87
N SER A 113 -2.52 -10.54 9.88
CA SER A 113 -2.00 -11.56 8.96
C SER A 113 -1.37 -12.73 9.71
N THR A 114 -0.57 -12.42 10.73
CA THR A 114 0.09 -13.42 11.56
C THR A 114 -0.92 -14.27 12.33
N ILE A 115 -1.88 -13.63 12.99
CA ILE A 115 -2.91 -14.32 13.79
C ILE A 115 -3.76 -15.22 12.89
N VAL A 116 -4.21 -14.71 11.74
CA VAL A 116 -5.01 -15.48 10.78
C VAL A 116 -4.21 -16.67 10.26
N THR A 117 -2.95 -16.46 9.88
CA THR A 117 -2.09 -17.55 9.40
C THR A 117 -1.95 -18.66 10.45
N VAL A 118 -1.54 -18.29 11.67
CA VAL A 118 -1.19 -19.25 12.72
C VAL A 118 -2.42 -19.95 13.31
N LYS A 119 -3.54 -19.20 13.50
CA LYS A 119 -4.73 -19.73 14.20
C LYS A 119 -5.76 -20.35 13.27
N PHE A 120 -5.81 -19.94 11.99
CA PHE A 120 -6.86 -20.39 11.07
C PHE A 120 -6.30 -21.16 9.87
N ILE A 121 -5.27 -20.64 9.22
CA ILE A 121 -4.79 -21.21 7.95
C ILE A 121 -3.92 -22.46 8.20
N GLU A 122 -2.90 -22.37 9.05
CA GLU A 122 -2.04 -23.53 9.33
C GLU A 122 -2.80 -24.71 9.94
N PRO A 123 -3.70 -24.53 10.93
CA PRO A 123 -4.48 -25.67 11.46
C PRO A 123 -5.39 -26.30 10.40
N LYS A 124 -5.97 -25.48 9.48
CA LYS A 124 -6.83 -25.97 8.41
C LYS A 124 -6.05 -26.78 7.35
N LEU A 125 -4.82 -26.36 7.04
CA LEU A 125 -3.96 -27.02 6.04
C LEU A 125 -3.22 -28.24 6.61
N GLY A 126 -3.02 -28.30 7.92
CA GLY A 126 -2.27 -29.37 8.58
C GLY A 126 -0.77 -29.39 8.20
N LYS A 127 -0.10 -30.51 8.55
CA LYS A 127 1.31 -30.71 8.22
C LYS A 127 1.48 -31.02 6.73
N TYR A 128 2.43 -30.36 6.10
CA TYR A 128 2.79 -30.64 4.72
C TYR A 128 3.65 -31.91 4.64
N THR A 129 3.22 -32.87 3.82
CA THR A 129 3.90 -34.17 3.61
C THR A 129 4.34 -34.34 2.17
N GLY A 130 4.02 -33.39 1.28
CA GLY A 130 4.36 -33.44 -0.13
C GLY A 130 5.82 -33.09 -0.41
N LYS A 131 6.27 -33.40 -1.63
CA LYS A 131 7.51 -32.86 -2.20
C LYS A 131 7.14 -31.80 -3.24
N PRO A 132 7.67 -30.55 -3.13
CA PRO A 132 7.37 -29.52 -4.10
C PRO A 132 7.97 -29.86 -5.47
N GLU A 133 7.24 -29.56 -6.55
CA GLU A 133 7.76 -29.75 -7.91
C GLU A 133 8.79 -28.68 -8.26
N GLY A 134 9.95 -29.12 -8.80
CA GLY A 134 10.99 -28.22 -9.32
C GLY A 134 11.76 -27.44 -8.25
N ILE A 135 11.62 -27.81 -6.99
CA ILE A 135 12.50 -27.33 -5.91
C ILE A 135 13.41 -28.52 -5.57
N ASP A 136 14.63 -28.51 -6.06
CA ASP A 136 15.68 -29.40 -5.54
C ASP A 136 15.87 -29.09 -4.07
N ASP A 137 15.88 -30.11 -3.22
CA ASP A 137 16.12 -29.99 -1.77
C ASP A 137 17.42 -29.19 -1.44
N ASN A 138 18.30 -29.03 -2.44
CA ASN A 138 19.56 -28.30 -2.37
C ASN A 138 19.50 -26.90 -3.03
N GLN A 139 18.44 -26.57 -3.77
CA GLN A 139 18.23 -25.22 -4.32
C GLN A 139 17.18 -24.47 -3.48
N GLY A 140 17.45 -24.29 -2.18
CA GLY A 140 16.90 -23.13 -1.49
C GLY A 140 17.17 -21.90 -2.35
N PHE A 141 16.30 -20.89 -2.34
CA PHE A 141 16.57 -19.58 -2.96
C PHE A 141 17.88 -19.02 -2.36
N GLU A 142 19.02 -19.60 -2.79
CA GLU A 142 20.31 -19.08 -2.43
C GLU A 142 20.50 -17.77 -3.18
N VAL A 143 20.22 -16.71 -2.46
CA VAL A 143 20.70 -15.39 -2.85
C VAL A 143 22.20 -15.56 -3.06
N THR A 144 22.65 -15.44 -4.29
CA THR A 144 24.08 -15.59 -4.58
C THR A 144 24.88 -14.61 -3.72
N LYS A 145 26.11 -14.98 -3.37
CA LYS A 145 26.98 -14.09 -2.56
C LYS A 145 27.10 -12.69 -3.19
N GLU A 146 27.03 -12.61 -4.52
CA GLU A 146 27.05 -11.33 -5.26
C GLU A 146 25.76 -10.56 -5.09
N GLN A 147 24.60 -11.20 -5.19
CA GLN A 147 23.30 -10.55 -4.93
C GLN A 147 23.20 -10.07 -3.48
N ALA A 148 23.69 -10.84 -2.52
CA ALA A 148 23.71 -10.43 -1.12
C ALA A 148 24.61 -9.21 -0.88
N LYS A 149 25.78 -9.17 -1.54
CA LYS A 149 26.67 -8.00 -1.50
C LYS A 149 26.03 -6.79 -2.19
N ALA A 150 25.38 -6.99 -3.34
CA ALA A 150 24.67 -5.95 -4.06
C ALA A 150 23.52 -5.36 -3.22
N ALA A 151 22.74 -6.20 -2.56
CA ALA A 151 21.66 -5.77 -1.66
C ALA A 151 22.17 -4.99 -0.44
N LYS A 152 23.31 -5.42 0.15
CA LYS A 152 23.95 -4.66 1.25
C LYS A 152 24.43 -3.28 0.78
N LEU A 153 25.02 -3.20 -0.41
CA LEU A 153 25.50 -1.94 -0.98
C LEU A 153 24.32 -1.01 -1.30
N ALA A 154 23.25 -1.54 -1.88
CA ALA A 154 22.00 -0.79 -2.11
C ALA A 154 21.42 -0.27 -0.79
N GLY A 155 21.36 -1.10 0.26
CA GLY A 155 20.95 -0.68 1.60
C GLY A 155 21.86 0.42 2.19
N PHE A 156 23.18 0.32 2.00
CA PHE A 156 24.09 1.38 2.40
C PHE A 156 23.85 2.69 1.62
N THR A 157 23.53 2.61 0.33
CA THR A 157 23.17 3.78 -0.49
C THR A 157 21.92 4.47 0.06
N VAL A 158 20.89 3.71 0.48
CA VAL A 158 19.69 4.27 1.14
C VAL A 158 20.09 5.02 2.40
N LEU A 159 20.89 4.38 3.27
CA LEU A 159 21.33 5.01 4.53
C LEU A 159 22.14 6.27 4.28
N ALA A 160 23.07 6.24 3.32
CA ALA A 160 23.88 7.40 2.95
C ALA A 160 23.02 8.54 2.40
N TYR A 161 22.03 8.23 1.55
CA TYR A 161 21.09 9.22 1.02
C TYR A 161 20.23 9.85 2.11
N VAL A 162 19.68 9.05 3.00
CA VAL A 162 18.87 9.56 4.14
C VAL A 162 19.74 10.41 5.07
N ALA A 163 20.95 9.97 5.37
CA ALA A 163 21.91 10.75 6.17
C ALA A 163 22.25 12.09 5.51
N LEU A 164 22.44 12.10 4.19
CA LEU A 164 22.64 13.33 3.41
C LEU A 164 21.45 14.27 3.51
N LEU A 165 20.23 13.78 3.34
CA LEU A 165 19.01 14.59 3.46
C LEU A 165 18.88 15.17 4.88
N ILE A 166 19.12 14.36 5.91
CA ILE A 166 19.10 14.84 7.30
C ILE A 166 20.19 15.93 7.49
N ALA A 167 21.40 15.70 7.02
CA ALA A 167 22.49 16.69 7.10
C ALA A 167 22.14 18.01 6.40
N LEU A 168 21.46 17.94 5.25
CA LEU A 168 20.97 19.14 4.55
C LEU A 168 19.83 19.85 5.31
N CYS A 169 19.07 19.16 6.13
CA CYS A 169 18.00 19.74 6.94
C CYS A 169 18.48 20.37 8.26
N ILE A 170 19.69 20.02 8.77
CA ILE A 170 20.19 20.51 10.06
C ILE A 170 20.43 22.03 10.09
N PRO A 171 21.08 22.66 9.07
CA PRO A 171 21.37 24.09 9.13
C PRO A 171 20.10 24.93 9.25
N ALA A 172 20.12 25.95 10.12
CA ALA A 172 19.00 26.88 10.28
C ALA A 172 18.67 27.61 8.96
N ASN A 173 19.69 27.90 8.15
CA ASN A 173 19.56 28.58 6.84
C ASN A 173 19.49 27.58 5.68
N SER A 174 19.05 26.35 5.90
CA SER A 174 18.92 25.37 4.84
C SER A 174 17.89 25.81 3.80
N PHE A 175 18.20 25.63 2.53
CA PHE A 175 17.27 25.85 1.41
C PHE A 175 16.05 24.91 1.44
N LEU A 176 16.08 23.85 2.29
CA LEU A 176 14.97 22.92 2.49
C LEU A 176 13.98 23.40 3.56
N ARG A 177 14.29 24.47 4.30
CA ARG A 177 13.42 25.06 5.31
C ARG A 177 12.58 26.18 4.74
N SER A 178 11.43 26.44 5.37
CA SER A 178 10.66 27.66 5.10
C SER A 178 11.40 28.89 5.61
N PRO A 179 11.02 30.11 5.15
CA PRO A 179 11.56 31.35 5.72
C PRO A 179 11.41 31.48 7.24
N GLU A 180 10.41 30.80 7.80
CA GLU A 180 10.12 30.74 9.24
C GLU A 180 10.92 29.65 9.99
N GLY A 181 11.82 28.92 9.28
CA GLY A 181 12.64 27.86 9.84
C GLY A 181 11.94 26.50 9.98
N SER A 182 10.67 26.35 9.55
CA SER A 182 9.97 25.06 9.57
C SER A 182 10.50 24.11 8.50
N LEU A 183 10.52 22.79 8.81
CA LEU A 183 10.79 21.73 7.83
C LEU A 183 9.50 21.14 7.23
N ILE A 184 8.33 21.54 7.74
CA ILE A 184 7.04 20.94 7.41
C ILE A 184 6.14 21.95 6.72
N PHE A 185 5.76 23.00 7.42
CA PHE A 185 4.79 23.99 6.90
C PHE A 185 5.49 25.02 6.02
N GLY A 186 5.05 25.14 4.77
CA GLY A 186 5.62 26.05 3.79
C GLY A 186 7.08 25.76 3.40
N ALA A 187 7.58 24.57 3.74
CA ALA A 187 8.98 24.20 3.51
C ALA A 187 9.18 23.60 2.10
N PRO A 188 10.24 24.01 1.36
CA PRO A 188 10.61 23.37 0.10
C PRO A 188 10.86 21.86 0.24
N LEU A 189 11.28 21.38 1.40
CA LEU A 189 11.39 19.95 1.70
C LEU A 189 10.08 19.20 1.43
N MET A 190 8.94 19.74 1.91
CA MET A 190 7.63 19.12 1.73
C MET A 190 7.12 19.27 0.29
N SER A 191 7.33 20.42 -0.32
CA SER A 191 6.95 20.66 -1.72
C SER A 191 7.73 19.76 -2.70
N CYS A 192 8.99 19.44 -2.38
CA CYS A 192 9.85 18.57 -3.18
C CYS A 192 9.90 17.11 -2.65
N LEU A 193 9.08 16.76 -1.67
CA LEU A 193 9.12 15.43 -1.04
C LEU A 193 9.00 14.29 -2.06
N GLN A 194 8.15 14.47 -3.06
CA GLN A 194 7.97 13.53 -4.16
C GLN A 194 9.29 13.24 -4.89
N PHE A 195 10.08 14.27 -5.19
CA PHE A 195 11.37 14.13 -5.84
C PHE A 195 12.36 13.35 -4.95
N PHE A 196 12.40 13.65 -3.66
CA PHE A 196 13.27 12.93 -2.72
C PHE A 196 12.88 11.45 -2.59
N ILE A 197 11.59 11.12 -2.62
CA ILE A 197 11.08 9.74 -2.62
C ILE A 197 11.52 9.02 -3.92
N VAL A 198 11.42 9.65 -5.07
CA VAL A 198 11.88 9.05 -6.34
C VAL A 198 13.37 8.71 -6.26
N ILE A 199 14.21 9.63 -5.79
CA ILE A 199 15.64 9.39 -5.64
C ILE A 199 15.92 8.27 -4.63
N LEU A 200 15.19 8.21 -3.52
CA LEU A 200 15.33 7.19 -2.49
C LEU A 200 15.19 5.75 -3.03
N PHE A 201 14.32 5.54 -4.03
CA PHE A 201 14.15 4.24 -4.67
C PHE A 201 15.04 4.04 -5.90
N PHE A 202 15.30 5.10 -6.64
CA PHE A 202 16.03 5.06 -7.90
C PHE A 202 17.53 4.77 -7.69
N LEU A 203 18.19 5.47 -6.76
CA LEU A 203 19.61 5.29 -6.51
C LEU A 203 19.97 3.86 -6.08
N PRO A 204 19.34 3.24 -5.07
CA PRO A 204 19.66 1.87 -4.70
C PRO A 204 19.31 0.87 -5.79
N GLY A 205 18.28 1.15 -6.61
CA GLY A 205 17.94 0.35 -7.79
C GLY A 205 19.06 0.30 -8.81
N ILE A 206 19.65 1.46 -9.15
CA ILE A 206 20.81 1.54 -10.04
C ILE A 206 22.01 0.80 -9.45
N VAL A 207 22.35 1.07 -8.19
CA VAL A 207 23.51 0.46 -7.53
C VAL A 207 23.38 -1.06 -7.49
N TYR A 208 22.19 -1.57 -7.19
CA TYR A 208 21.91 -3.01 -7.23
C TYR A 208 22.03 -3.55 -8.66
N GLY A 209 21.37 -2.90 -9.63
CA GLY A 209 21.38 -3.31 -11.03
C GLY A 209 22.78 -3.36 -11.64
N MET A 210 23.64 -2.38 -11.33
CA MET A 210 25.03 -2.35 -11.74
C MET A 210 25.83 -3.51 -11.13
N ARG A 211 25.65 -3.78 -9.84
CA ARG A 211 26.37 -4.86 -9.13
C ARG A 211 25.97 -6.25 -9.58
N VAL A 212 24.70 -6.46 -9.91
CA VAL A 212 24.20 -7.76 -10.41
C VAL A 212 24.46 -7.90 -11.92
N GLY A 213 24.99 -6.86 -12.58
CA GLY A 213 25.32 -6.90 -14.01
C GLY A 213 24.11 -6.75 -14.95
N LYS A 214 22.96 -6.30 -14.44
CA LYS A 214 21.78 -5.96 -15.24
C LYS A 214 21.90 -4.58 -15.92
N ILE A 215 22.68 -3.68 -15.33
CA ILE A 215 22.97 -2.35 -15.87
C ILE A 215 24.47 -2.30 -16.10
N LYS A 216 24.89 -2.40 -17.35
CA LYS A 216 26.31 -2.31 -17.75
C LYS A 216 26.59 -1.04 -18.54
N THR A 217 25.58 -0.54 -19.21
CA THR A 217 25.66 0.64 -20.08
C THR A 217 24.54 1.62 -19.78
N VAL A 218 24.72 2.87 -20.22
CA VAL A 218 23.64 3.89 -20.17
C VAL A 218 22.42 3.44 -20.98
N LYS A 219 22.65 2.65 -22.04
CA LYS A 219 21.57 2.10 -22.85
C LYS A 219 20.71 1.13 -22.03
N ASP A 220 21.31 0.23 -21.25
CA ASP A 220 20.57 -0.71 -20.40
C ASP A 220 19.68 0.05 -19.39
N LEU A 221 20.21 1.12 -18.79
CA LEU A 221 19.44 1.99 -17.90
C LEU A 221 18.28 2.65 -18.62
N ASN A 222 18.52 3.20 -19.80
CA ASN A 222 17.48 3.81 -20.63
C ASN A 222 16.39 2.80 -20.99
N ASP A 223 16.75 1.59 -21.39
CA ASP A 223 15.80 0.54 -21.75
C ASP A 223 14.92 0.13 -20.56
N ILE A 224 15.49 0.02 -19.35
CA ILE A 224 14.74 -0.23 -18.11
C ILE A 224 13.77 0.92 -17.81
N LEU A 225 14.21 2.17 -17.96
CA LEU A 225 13.36 3.34 -17.75
C LEU A 225 12.22 3.40 -18.77
N CYS A 226 12.50 3.13 -20.05
CA CYS A 226 11.48 3.06 -21.10
C CYS A 226 10.46 1.97 -20.84
N GLN A 227 10.89 0.78 -20.41
CA GLN A 227 9.97 -0.30 -20.03
C GLN A 227 9.09 0.09 -18.83
N SER A 228 9.66 0.76 -17.84
CA SER A 228 8.90 1.25 -16.68
C SER A 228 7.87 2.31 -17.09
N MET A 229 8.23 3.23 -17.98
CA MET A 229 7.29 4.23 -18.52
C MET A 229 6.21 3.60 -19.40
N ALA A 230 6.55 2.59 -20.19
CA ALA A 230 5.58 1.84 -20.98
C ALA A 230 4.55 1.13 -20.09
N ALA A 231 4.97 0.58 -18.96
CA ALA A 231 4.07 -0.01 -17.97
C ALA A 231 3.12 1.03 -17.34
N MET A 232 3.53 2.30 -17.27
CA MET A 232 2.70 3.40 -16.75
C MET A 232 1.80 4.04 -17.82
N ALA A 233 1.95 3.68 -19.10
CA ALA A 233 1.18 4.28 -20.19
C ALA A 233 -0.35 4.21 -19.99
N PRO A 234 -0.96 3.09 -19.55
CA PRO A 234 -2.40 3.04 -19.29
C PRO A 234 -2.85 4.03 -18.21
N PHE A 235 -2.03 4.21 -17.17
CA PHE A 235 -2.30 5.17 -16.11
C PHE A 235 -2.23 6.63 -16.63
N ILE A 236 -1.23 6.94 -17.46
CA ILE A 236 -1.08 8.29 -18.03
C ILE A 236 -2.27 8.64 -18.90
N VAL A 237 -2.71 7.73 -19.79
CA VAL A 237 -3.89 7.91 -20.66
C VAL A 237 -5.14 8.14 -19.79
N LEU A 238 -5.34 7.31 -18.76
CA LEU A 238 -6.46 7.45 -17.85
C LEU A 238 -6.42 8.79 -17.10
N ALA A 239 -5.25 9.22 -16.63
CA ALA A 239 -5.07 10.49 -15.94
C ALA A 239 -5.44 11.69 -16.82
N ILE A 240 -5.11 11.66 -18.12
CA ILE A 240 -5.51 12.70 -19.09
C ILE A 240 -7.03 12.75 -19.21
N VAL A 241 -7.70 11.61 -19.42
CA VAL A 241 -9.16 11.53 -19.55
C VAL A 241 -9.85 12.01 -18.26
N ILE A 242 -9.37 11.57 -17.13
CA ILE A 242 -9.92 11.98 -15.82
C ILE A 242 -9.66 13.46 -15.54
N GLY A 243 -8.51 14.00 -15.94
CA GLY A 243 -8.25 15.44 -15.84
C GLY A 243 -9.31 16.26 -16.58
N GLN A 244 -9.72 15.84 -17.79
CA GLN A 244 -10.82 16.46 -18.53
C GLN A 244 -12.15 16.30 -17.78
N PHE A 245 -12.44 15.08 -17.29
CA PHE A 245 -13.65 14.83 -16.50
C PHE A 245 -13.71 15.74 -15.27
N LEU A 246 -12.63 15.85 -14.49
CA LEU A 246 -12.57 16.70 -13.29
C LEU A 246 -12.81 18.17 -13.62
N THR A 247 -12.22 18.67 -14.71
CA THR A 247 -12.44 20.03 -15.18
C THR A 247 -13.90 20.26 -15.52
N LEU A 248 -14.52 19.39 -16.33
CA LEU A 248 -15.93 19.48 -16.71
C LEU A 248 -16.85 19.33 -15.50
N PHE A 249 -16.52 18.42 -14.59
CA PHE A 249 -17.26 18.16 -13.35
C PHE A 249 -17.25 19.38 -12.42
N SER A 250 -16.12 20.08 -12.34
CA SER A 250 -15.99 21.34 -11.58
C SER A 250 -16.75 22.50 -12.26
N VAL A 251 -16.53 22.72 -13.56
CA VAL A 251 -17.16 23.82 -14.31
C VAL A 251 -18.69 23.66 -14.39
N SER A 252 -19.20 22.42 -14.46
CA SER A 252 -20.65 22.14 -14.43
C SER A 252 -21.31 22.31 -13.07
N ASN A 253 -20.55 22.60 -12.01
CA ASN A 253 -21.00 22.61 -10.61
C ASN A 253 -21.60 21.28 -10.12
N LEU A 254 -21.45 20.18 -10.87
CA LEU A 254 -21.96 18.87 -10.46
C LEU A 254 -21.31 18.39 -9.17
N ALA A 255 -20.02 18.66 -8.96
CA ALA A 255 -19.34 18.37 -7.72
C ALA A 255 -20.02 19.01 -6.52
N GLN A 256 -20.35 20.31 -6.64
CA GLN A 256 -21.02 21.05 -5.57
C GLN A 256 -22.46 20.55 -5.33
N VAL A 257 -23.20 20.27 -6.41
CA VAL A 257 -24.56 19.72 -6.31
C VAL A 257 -24.57 18.37 -5.62
N LEU A 258 -23.65 17.48 -6.00
CA LEU A 258 -23.52 16.16 -5.37
C LEU A 258 -23.05 16.26 -3.92
N ALA A 259 -22.12 17.16 -3.62
CA ALA A 259 -21.67 17.38 -2.26
C ALA A 259 -22.81 17.89 -1.37
N ILE A 260 -23.56 18.91 -1.81
CA ILE A 260 -24.65 19.51 -1.04
C ILE A 260 -25.82 18.51 -0.90
N LYS A 261 -26.31 17.92 -2.00
CA LYS A 261 -27.42 16.97 -1.95
C LYS A 261 -27.02 15.66 -1.27
N GLY A 262 -25.83 15.13 -1.57
CA GLY A 262 -25.31 13.94 -0.93
C GLY A 262 -25.01 14.15 0.56
N GLY A 263 -24.41 15.28 0.93
CA GLY A 263 -24.20 15.69 2.30
C GLY A 263 -25.55 15.87 3.06
N ALA A 264 -26.54 16.52 2.45
CA ALA A 264 -27.87 16.68 3.02
C ALA A 264 -28.55 15.30 3.23
N LEU A 265 -28.44 14.41 2.25
CA LEU A 265 -28.92 13.02 2.38
C LEU A 265 -28.25 12.30 3.55
N LEU A 266 -26.92 12.36 3.62
CA LEU A 266 -26.16 11.71 4.71
C LEU A 266 -26.51 12.34 6.08
N ASN A 267 -26.68 13.66 6.16
CA ASN A 267 -27.11 14.34 7.38
C ASN A 267 -28.57 14.04 7.77
N SER A 268 -29.42 13.66 6.82
CA SER A 268 -30.82 13.27 7.11
C SER A 268 -30.92 11.83 7.67
N LEU A 269 -29.87 11.02 7.51
CA LEU A 269 -29.81 9.70 8.09
C LEU A 269 -29.63 9.81 9.62
N PRO A 270 -30.40 9.07 10.43
CA PRO A 270 -30.24 9.05 11.89
C PRO A 270 -29.01 8.23 12.29
N LEU A 271 -27.87 8.50 11.67
CA LEU A 271 -26.62 7.78 11.84
C LEU A 271 -25.52 8.73 12.32
N PRO A 272 -24.70 8.31 13.29
CA PRO A 272 -23.53 9.11 13.68
C PRO A 272 -22.48 9.09 12.56
N PRO A 273 -21.58 10.10 12.48
CA PRO A 273 -20.53 10.18 11.47
C PRO A 273 -19.67 8.93 11.37
N GLN A 274 -19.44 8.23 12.49
CA GLN A 274 -18.70 6.97 12.54
C GLN A 274 -19.37 5.88 11.69
N ALA A 275 -20.70 5.77 11.77
CA ALA A 275 -21.46 4.79 10.99
C ALA A 275 -21.42 5.13 9.49
N ILE A 276 -21.49 6.41 9.13
CA ILE A 276 -21.39 6.86 7.73
C ILE A 276 -20.02 6.53 7.15
N ILE A 277 -18.96 6.77 7.89
CA ILE A 277 -17.60 6.42 7.48
C ILE A 277 -17.39 4.91 7.36
N LEU A 278 -17.99 4.12 8.24
CA LEU A 278 -17.96 2.66 8.13
C LEU A 278 -18.73 2.17 6.90
N LEU A 279 -19.87 2.78 6.58
CA LEU A 279 -20.58 2.49 5.33
C LEU A 279 -19.73 2.82 4.09
N PHE A 280 -18.99 3.93 4.13
CA PHE A 280 -18.04 4.27 3.08
C PHE A 280 -16.92 3.21 2.96
N LEU A 281 -16.35 2.76 4.07
CA LEU A 281 -15.37 1.67 4.09
C LEU A 281 -15.92 0.38 3.47
N VAL A 282 -17.14 -0.01 3.84
CA VAL A 282 -17.83 -1.19 3.27
C VAL A 282 -18.06 -1.04 1.78
N LEU A 283 -18.52 0.13 1.34
CA LEU A 283 -18.75 0.43 -0.07
C LEU A 283 -17.46 0.30 -0.87
N VAL A 284 -16.36 0.87 -0.39
CA VAL A 284 -15.05 0.77 -1.04
C VAL A 284 -14.59 -0.68 -1.11
N ALA A 285 -14.70 -1.43 0.00
CA ALA A 285 -14.33 -2.85 0.05
C ALA A 285 -15.17 -3.69 -0.93
N PHE A 286 -16.45 -3.42 -1.05
CA PHE A 286 -17.34 -4.10 -2.00
C PHE A 286 -16.96 -3.81 -3.45
N ILE A 287 -16.75 -2.55 -3.80
CA ILE A 287 -16.41 -2.16 -5.17
C ILE A 287 -15.02 -2.66 -5.55
N ASN A 288 -14.10 -2.77 -4.60
CA ASN A 288 -12.75 -3.29 -4.84
C ASN A 288 -12.74 -4.74 -5.34
N ILE A 289 -13.76 -5.52 -5.06
CA ILE A 289 -13.88 -6.88 -5.62
C ILE A 289 -13.97 -6.84 -7.16
N PHE A 290 -14.58 -5.79 -7.71
CA PHE A 290 -14.83 -5.63 -9.16
C PHE A 290 -13.81 -4.70 -9.84
N VAL A 291 -13.23 -3.74 -9.13
CA VAL A 291 -12.31 -2.73 -9.67
C VAL A 291 -11.06 -2.69 -8.78
N ILE A 292 -10.00 -3.37 -9.19
CA ILE A 292 -8.79 -3.57 -8.37
C ILE A 292 -7.91 -2.31 -8.28
N SER A 293 -7.81 -1.53 -9.37
CA SER A 293 -6.91 -0.40 -9.42
C SER A 293 -7.28 0.68 -8.38
N GLY A 294 -6.46 0.80 -7.33
CA GLY A 294 -6.67 1.76 -6.26
C GLY A 294 -6.63 3.22 -6.72
N SER A 295 -5.68 3.59 -7.59
CA SER A 295 -5.61 4.94 -8.14
C SER A 295 -6.81 5.27 -9.04
N THR A 296 -7.20 4.36 -9.94
CA THR A 296 -8.37 4.52 -10.83
C THR A 296 -9.66 4.73 -10.05
N LYS A 297 -9.90 3.91 -9.02
CA LYS A 297 -11.08 4.08 -8.15
C LYS A 297 -11.08 5.42 -7.45
N TRP A 298 -9.92 5.83 -6.90
CA TRP A 298 -9.85 7.10 -6.19
C TRP A 298 -10.05 8.30 -7.10
N MET A 299 -9.58 8.23 -8.35
CA MET A 299 -9.88 9.26 -9.35
C MET A 299 -11.38 9.44 -9.61
N ILE A 300 -12.16 8.35 -9.48
CA ILE A 300 -13.62 8.38 -9.65
C ILE A 300 -14.33 8.77 -8.34
N PHE A 301 -13.90 8.18 -7.22
CA PHE A 301 -14.58 8.35 -5.93
C PHE A 301 -14.18 9.61 -5.18
N GLY A 302 -12.91 10.02 -5.29
CA GLY A 302 -12.42 11.23 -4.62
C GLY A 302 -13.28 12.45 -4.90
N PRO A 303 -13.55 12.80 -6.18
CA PRO A 303 -14.38 13.95 -6.54
C PRO A 303 -15.80 13.93 -5.98
N VAL A 304 -16.31 12.75 -5.68
CA VAL A 304 -17.68 12.58 -5.16
C VAL A 304 -17.67 12.53 -3.63
N PHE A 305 -16.90 11.63 -3.06
CA PHE A 305 -16.96 11.37 -1.61
C PHE A 305 -16.20 12.38 -0.76
N VAL A 306 -15.09 12.93 -1.24
CA VAL A 306 -14.35 13.93 -0.48
C VAL A 306 -15.23 15.17 -0.21
N PRO A 307 -15.83 15.83 -1.21
CA PRO A 307 -16.71 16.96 -0.98
C PRO A 307 -17.95 16.62 -0.13
N MET A 308 -18.54 15.42 -0.31
CA MET A 308 -19.70 14.97 0.48
C MET A 308 -19.36 14.82 1.97
N LEU A 309 -18.23 14.18 2.28
CA LEU A 309 -17.81 13.92 3.66
C LEU A 309 -17.29 15.21 4.33
N MET A 310 -16.75 16.17 3.56
CA MET A 310 -16.47 17.52 4.06
C MET A 310 -17.72 18.23 4.61
N GLN A 311 -18.91 18.01 4.02
CA GLN A 311 -20.18 18.53 4.55
C GLN A 311 -20.55 17.94 5.92
N LEU A 312 -19.97 16.81 6.28
CA LEU A 312 -20.08 16.18 7.61
C LEU A 312 -18.93 16.56 8.54
N ASN A 313 -18.18 17.61 8.20
CA ASN A 313 -17.00 18.08 8.94
C ASN A 313 -15.87 17.05 9.01
N ILE A 314 -15.79 16.12 8.03
CA ILE A 314 -14.74 15.10 7.96
C ILE A 314 -13.61 15.62 7.06
N HIS A 315 -12.38 15.55 7.57
CA HIS A 315 -11.22 16.06 6.86
C HIS A 315 -10.86 15.16 5.65
N PRO A 316 -10.49 15.73 4.48
CA PRO A 316 -10.11 14.97 3.28
C PRO A 316 -9.00 13.92 3.48
N ALA A 317 -8.01 14.21 4.33
CA ALA A 317 -6.97 13.23 4.67
C ALA A 317 -7.53 11.97 5.34
N PHE A 318 -8.54 12.12 6.22
CA PHE A 318 -9.19 10.99 6.86
C PHE A 318 -10.06 10.20 5.86
N THR A 319 -10.75 10.89 4.96
CA THR A 319 -11.49 10.26 3.86
C THR A 319 -10.58 9.41 2.97
N GLN A 320 -9.42 9.94 2.58
CA GLN A 320 -8.40 9.21 1.83
C GLN A 320 -7.85 8.00 2.61
N PHE A 321 -7.61 8.16 3.90
CA PHE A 321 -7.17 7.07 4.78
C PHE A 321 -8.20 5.94 4.80
N VAL A 322 -9.48 6.24 5.08
CA VAL A 322 -10.55 5.23 5.12
C VAL A 322 -10.73 4.55 3.76
N TYR A 323 -10.61 5.29 2.66
CA TYR A 323 -10.59 4.71 1.32
C TYR A 323 -9.50 3.63 1.19
N ARG A 324 -8.26 3.94 1.60
CA ARG A 324 -7.15 2.98 1.54
C ARG A 324 -7.40 1.74 2.40
N LEU A 325 -8.03 1.92 3.56
CA LEU A 325 -8.41 0.80 4.40
C LEU A 325 -9.44 -0.10 3.72
N GLY A 326 -10.52 0.47 3.17
CA GLY A 326 -11.57 -0.27 2.48
C GLY A 326 -11.05 -1.06 1.28
N ASP A 327 -10.17 -0.45 0.48
CA ASP A 327 -9.48 -1.09 -0.63
C ASP A 327 -8.68 -2.31 -0.19
N SER A 328 -7.89 -2.17 0.86
CA SER A 328 -7.00 -3.22 1.38
C SER A 328 -7.74 -4.44 1.90
N VAL A 329 -8.96 -4.28 2.39
CA VAL A 329 -9.77 -5.37 2.96
C VAL A 329 -10.00 -6.50 1.95
N THR A 330 -10.18 -6.17 0.67
CA THR A 330 -10.56 -7.14 -0.38
C THR A 330 -9.55 -7.27 -1.52
N ASN A 331 -8.43 -6.57 -1.45
CA ASN A 331 -7.41 -6.55 -2.51
C ASN A 331 -6.86 -7.95 -2.85
N HIS A 332 -6.70 -8.78 -1.83
CA HIS A 332 -6.24 -10.17 -1.94
C HIS A 332 -7.38 -11.17 -2.20
N LEU A 333 -8.64 -10.72 -2.24
CA LEU A 333 -9.81 -11.58 -2.49
C LEU A 333 -10.38 -11.41 -3.90
N SER A 334 -10.05 -10.32 -4.62
CA SER A 334 -10.65 -10.05 -5.92
C SER A 334 -10.22 -11.08 -6.98
N PRO A 335 -11.16 -11.74 -7.67
CA PRO A 335 -10.87 -12.68 -8.75
C PRO A 335 -10.28 -12.01 -9.99
N LEU A 336 -10.44 -10.70 -10.12
CA LEU A 336 -9.93 -9.91 -11.24
C LEU A 336 -8.49 -9.46 -11.02
N ASN A 337 -7.89 -9.82 -9.88
CA ASN A 337 -6.48 -9.53 -9.63
C ASN A 337 -5.60 -10.37 -10.57
N ALA A 338 -4.85 -9.71 -11.45
CA ALA A 338 -3.98 -10.36 -12.43
C ALA A 338 -2.95 -11.31 -11.79
N PHE A 339 -2.57 -11.06 -10.54
CA PHE A 339 -1.60 -11.88 -9.81
C PHE A 339 -2.20 -13.16 -9.24
N PHE A 340 -3.53 -13.34 -9.28
CA PHE A 340 -4.19 -14.57 -8.84
C PHE A 340 -3.74 -15.79 -9.67
N ILE A 341 -3.54 -15.63 -10.97
CA ILE A 341 -3.06 -16.70 -11.84
C ILE A 341 -1.63 -17.11 -11.46
N ILE A 342 -0.78 -16.13 -11.17
CA ILE A 342 0.61 -16.37 -10.75
C ILE A 342 0.63 -17.02 -9.35
N LEU A 343 -0.26 -16.57 -8.47
CA LEU A 343 -0.44 -17.18 -7.16
C LEU A 343 -0.87 -18.64 -7.27
N LEU A 344 -1.85 -18.94 -8.15
CA LEU A 344 -2.31 -20.31 -8.40
C LEU A 344 -1.16 -21.19 -8.89
N ALA A 345 -0.39 -20.73 -9.86
CA ALA A 345 0.78 -21.46 -10.36
C ALA A 345 1.83 -21.70 -9.25
N THR A 346 2.00 -20.74 -8.33
CA THR A 346 2.90 -20.88 -7.19
C THR A 346 2.37 -21.90 -6.17
N VAL A 347 1.07 -21.90 -5.89
CA VAL A 347 0.39 -22.86 -5.01
C VAL A 347 0.47 -24.26 -5.58
N GLN A 348 0.26 -24.43 -6.90
CA GLN A 348 0.27 -25.72 -7.59
C GLN A 348 1.64 -26.40 -7.60
N LYS A 349 2.74 -25.68 -7.38
CA LYS A 349 4.07 -26.29 -7.14
C LYS A 349 4.11 -27.16 -5.88
N TYR A 350 3.24 -26.85 -4.91
CA TYR A 350 3.16 -27.56 -3.63
C TYR A 350 1.93 -28.46 -3.54
N ASP A 351 0.82 -28.10 -4.18
CA ASP A 351 -0.41 -28.89 -4.24
C ASP A 351 -1.02 -28.80 -5.64
N LYS A 352 -0.81 -29.85 -6.44
CA LYS A 352 -1.30 -29.95 -7.83
C LYS A 352 -2.82 -29.87 -7.95
N ASN A 353 -3.54 -30.27 -6.91
CA ASN A 353 -5.00 -30.28 -6.91
C ASN A 353 -5.60 -28.92 -6.49
N ALA A 354 -4.76 -27.99 -6.06
CA ALA A 354 -5.23 -26.66 -5.68
C ALA A 354 -5.81 -25.92 -6.88
N GLY A 355 -7.01 -25.39 -6.70
CA GLY A 355 -7.71 -24.56 -7.66
C GLY A 355 -7.97 -23.15 -7.12
N MET A 356 -8.66 -22.34 -7.92
CA MET A 356 -9.09 -20.99 -7.52
C MET A 356 -9.89 -21.00 -6.22
N GLY A 357 -10.77 -22.01 -6.03
CA GLY A 357 -11.55 -22.17 -4.80
C GLY A 357 -10.68 -22.37 -3.54
N THR A 358 -9.54 -23.04 -3.66
CA THR A 358 -8.58 -23.18 -2.57
C THR A 358 -8.04 -21.83 -2.12
N ILE A 359 -7.66 -20.98 -3.07
CA ILE A 359 -7.14 -19.63 -2.80
C ILE A 359 -8.23 -18.77 -2.15
N PHE A 360 -9.43 -18.70 -2.74
CA PHE A 360 -10.55 -17.93 -2.18
C PHE A 360 -10.85 -18.34 -0.75
N SER A 361 -10.99 -19.65 -0.51
CA SER A 361 -11.25 -20.21 0.82
C SER A 361 -10.17 -19.83 1.84
N ALA A 362 -8.91 -19.69 1.40
CA ALA A 362 -7.80 -19.28 2.25
C ALA A 362 -7.77 -17.74 2.47
N MET A 363 -8.26 -16.95 1.52
CA MET A 363 -8.26 -15.49 1.61
C MET A 363 -9.39 -14.92 2.47
N ILE A 364 -10.55 -15.59 2.55
CA ILE A 364 -11.71 -15.14 3.34
C ILE A 364 -11.36 -14.82 4.81
N PRO A 365 -10.63 -15.66 5.56
CA PRO A 365 -10.27 -15.34 6.95
C PRO A 365 -9.43 -14.07 7.08
N TYR A 366 -8.54 -13.78 6.12
CA TYR A 366 -7.77 -12.53 6.11
C TYR A 366 -8.68 -11.32 5.84
N THR A 367 -9.61 -11.43 4.88
CA THR A 367 -10.59 -10.39 4.56
C THR A 367 -11.43 -10.03 5.78
N ILE A 368 -11.96 -11.04 6.47
CA ILE A 368 -12.75 -10.82 7.69
C ILE A 368 -11.89 -10.19 8.79
N GLY A 369 -10.68 -10.71 9.00
CA GLY A 369 -9.76 -10.17 9.99
C GLY A 369 -9.38 -8.71 9.74
N TYR A 370 -9.04 -8.36 8.50
CA TYR A 370 -8.74 -6.98 8.12
C TYR A 370 -9.96 -6.09 8.26
N PHE A 371 -11.13 -6.53 7.76
CA PHE A 371 -12.35 -5.73 7.86
C PHE A 371 -12.66 -5.37 9.32
N VAL A 372 -12.71 -6.36 10.21
CA VAL A 372 -13.05 -6.12 11.62
C VAL A 372 -12.04 -5.18 12.29
N VAL A 373 -10.76 -5.46 12.14
CA VAL A 373 -9.73 -4.71 12.87
C VAL A 373 -9.53 -3.31 12.30
N LEU A 374 -9.60 -3.15 10.96
CA LEU A 374 -9.50 -1.84 10.33
C LEU A 374 -10.76 -0.98 10.57
N ALA A 375 -11.94 -1.59 10.61
CA ALA A 375 -13.16 -0.88 11.01
C ALA A 375 -13.08 -0.37 12.47
N VAL A 376 -12.58 -1.20 13.39
CA VAL A 376 -12.31 -0.78 14.77
C VAL A 376 -11.30 0.35 14.81
N LEU A 377 -10.22 0.27 14.02
CA LEU A 377 -9.21 1.32 13.94
C LEU A 377 -9.82 2.66 13.51
N VAL A 378 -10.68 2.67 12.51
CA VAL A 378 -11.38 3.88 12.03
C VAL A 378 -12.21 4.48 13.16
N VAL A 379 -13.02 3.69 13.85
CA VAL A 379 -13.87 4.16 14.95
C VAL A 379 -13.03 4.72 16.10
N VAL A 380 -11.99 3.99 16.50
CA VAL A 380 -11.07 4.42 17.56
C VAL A 380 -10.40 5.74 17.17
N TRP A 381 -9.90 5.87 15.94
CA TRP A 381 -9.24 7.09 15.47
C TRP A 381 -10.18 8.30 15.47
N MET A 382 -11.44 8.11 15.00
CA MET A 382 -12.47 9.15 15.05
C MET A 382 -12.84 9.56 16.48
N THR A 383 -12.89 8.58 17.40
CA THR A 383 -13.31 8.83 18.79
C THR A 383 -12.22 9.58 19.57
N ILE A 384 -10.95 9.23 19.37
CA ILE A 384 -9.83 9.88 20.04
C ILE A 384 -9.56 11.25 19.40
N GLY A 385 -9.81 11.43 18.09
CA GLY A 385 -9.62 12.69 17.38
C GLY A 385 -8.17 13.11 17.18
N ILE A 386 -7.22 12.17 17.26
CA ILE A 386 -5.79 12.47 17.02
C ILE A 386 -5.53 12.72 15.53
N PRO A 387 -4.51 13.54 15.18
CA PRO A 387 -4.14 13.78 13.79
C PRO A 387 -3.88 12.48 13.03
N VAL A 388 -4.35 12.44 11.78
CA VAL A 388 -4.15 11.28 10.88
C VAL A 388 -2.72 11.26 10.34
N GLY A 389 -2.12 12.43 10.25
CA GLY A 389 -0.76 12.63 9.79
C GLY A 389 -0.34 14.10 9.89
N ILE A 390 0.74 14.44 9.20
CA ILE A 390 1.29 15.79 9.22
C ILE A 390 0.44 16.71 8.35
N GLY A 391 -0.29 17.62 8.99
CA GLY A 391 -1.24 18.51 8.33
C GLY A 391 -2.57 17.84 7.97
N GLY A 392 -2.85 16.64 8.48
CA GLY A 392 -4.11 15.94 8.31
C GLY A 392 -4.78 15.61 9.64
N GLN A 393 -6.05 15.90 9.73
CA GLN A 393 -6.88 15.68 10.90
C GLN A 393 -8.03 14.72 10.60
N VAL A 394 -8.81 14.35 11.62
CA VAL A 394 -10.06 13.59 11.46
C VAL A 394 -11.19 14.53 11.05
N TRP A 395 -11.27 15.67 11.72
CA TRP A 395 -12.30 16.67 11.55
C TRP A 395 -11.73 17.93 10.84
N LEU A 396 -12.58 18.63 10.08
CA LEU A 396 -12.23 19.90 9.43
C LEU A 396 -12.13 21.03 10.45
#